data_b1ac09d08cc14e9a847a54d7d2b8513b
#
_entry.id   b1ac09d08cc14e9a847a54d7d2b8513b
#
_cell.length_a   1.000
_cell.length_b   1.000
_cell.length_c   1.000
_cell.angle_alpha   90.00
_cell.angle_beta   90.00
_cell.angle_gamma   90.00
#
_symmetry.space_group_name_H-M   'P 1'
#
loop_
_entity.id
_entity.type
_entity.pdbx_description
1 polymer ?
#
loop_
_entity_poly.entity_id
_entity_poly.type
_entity_poly.pdbx_seq_one_letter_code
_entity_poly.pdbx_strand_id
1 'polypeptide(L)'
;MQCRFVQLNKENILHFSDLYASVFNAAPWNDGWSVAAVAERFESFSKYPTFFGVGHIMDETPSGLAFGWSERWVDDWHFHLKEMCVAPNAQRQGFGGKLLSELEQRLIGQGIGRVFLETGKSTPARNFYEKQGYRQLSLVSLSKAIEA
;
A
#
# COMPACT_ATOMS: atom_id res chain seq x y z
N MET A 1 10.92 9.80 -19.86
CA MET A 1 10.35 8.90 -18.83
C MET A 1 8.84 9.06 -18.82
N GLN A 2 8.13 7.98 -19.07
CA GLN A 2 6.67 7.99 -19.05
C GLN A 2 6.17 7.32 -17.77
N CYS A 3 5.31 8.03 -17.05
CA CYS A 3 4.70 7.53 -15.82
C CYS A 3 3.19 7.57 -15.96
N ARG A 4 2.54 6.56 -15.42
CA ARG A 4 1.08 6.51 -15.37
C ARG A 4 0.61 5.78 -14.14
N PHE A 5 -0.63 6.06 -13.75
CA PHE A 5 -1.29 5.36 -12.66
C PHE A 5 -2.34 4.41 -13.24
N VAL A 6 -2.48 3.25 -12.62
CA VAL A 6 -3.50 2.27 -13.01
C VAL A 6 -4.29 1.88 -11.77
N GLN A 7 -5.58 1.65 -11.92
CA GLN A 7 -6.36 1.08 -10.85
C GLN A 7 -6.04 -0.41 -10.76
N LEU A 8 -5.73 -0.88 -9.56
CA LEU A 8 -5.42 -2.29 -9.33
C LEU A 8 -6.68 -3.14 -9.35
N ASN A 9 -6.56 -4.35 -9.88
CA ASN A 9 -7.63 -5.34 -9.93
C ASN A 9 -7.03 -6.74 -9.75
N LYS A 10 -7.88 -7.78 -9.79
CA LYS A 10 -7.45 -9.16 -9.57
C LYS A 10 -6.37 -9.64 -10.53
N GLU A 11 -6.42 -9.17 -11.76
CA GLU A 11 -5.47 -9.59 -12.78
C GLU A 11 -4.17 -8.79 -12.71
N ASN A 12 -4.27 -7.46 -12.76
CA ASN A 12 -3.07 -6.64 -12.90
C ASN A 12 -2.24 -6.53 -11.61
N ILE A 13 -2.85 -6.74 -10.44
CA ILE A 13 -2.10 -6.71 -9.18
C ILE A 13 -0.96 -7.72 -9.16
N LEU A 14 -1.13 -8.85 -9.84
CA LEU A 14 -0.11 -9.88 -9.90
C LEU A 14 1.16 -9.43 -10.62
N HIS A 15 1.05 -8.45 -11.51
CA HIS A 15 2.20 -7.86 -12.20
C HIS A 15 3.11 -7.08 -11.25
N PHE A 16 2.64 -6.78 -10.04
CA PHE A 16 3.38 -6.04 -9.02
C PHE A 16 4.05 -6.95 -7.99
N SER A 17 3.96 -8.27 -8.19
CA SER A 17 4.50 -9.24 -7.21
C SER A 17 6.02 -9.15 -7.07
N ASP A 18 6.74 -9.03 -8.18
CA ASP A 18 8.20 -8.90 -8.15
C ASP A 18 8.62 -7.62 -7.44
N LEU A 19 7.93 -6.52 -7.71
CA LEU A 19 8.18 -5.25 -7.05
C LEU A 19 8.05 -5.38 -5.54
N TYR A 20 6.93 -5.95 -5.08
CA TYR A 20 6.66 -6.14 -3.67
C TYR A 20 7.76 -6.97 -3.00
N ALA A 21 8.09 -8.12 -3.58
CA ALA A 21 9.12 -8.99 -3.05
C ALA A 21 10.47 -8.28 -2.97
N SER A 22 10.86 -7.57 -4.01
CA SER A 22 12.16 -6.89 -4.04
C SER A 22 12.26 -5.80 -2.98
N VAL A 23 11.18 -5.04 -2.75
CA VAL A 23 11.18 -3.98 -1.75
C VAL A 23 11.22 -4.55 -0.34
N PHE A 24 10.33 -5.48 -0.02
CA PHE A 24 10.19 -5.98 1.35
C PHE A 24 11.20 -7.07 1.72
N ASN A 25 11.90 -7.66 0.75
CA ASN A 25 13.03 -8.54 1.04
C ASN A 25 14.32 -7.77 1.31
N ALA A 26 14.36 -6.49 0.98
CA ALA A 26 15.50 -5.65 1.28
C ALA A 26 15.40 -5.05 2.69
N ALA A 27 16.53 -4.56 3.19
CA ALA A 27 16.55 -3.85 4.46
C ALA A 27 15.64 -2.62 4.41
N PRO A 28 14.99 -2.24 5.50
CA PRO A 28 15.08 -2.80 6.86
C PRO A 28 14.14 -3.98 7.12
N TRP A 29 13.27 -4.36 6.16
CA TRP A 29 12.25 -5.39 6.40
C TRP A 29 12.82 -6.81 6.37
N ASN A 30 13.59 -7.16 5.33
CA ASN A 30 14.23 -8.47 5.19
C ASN A 30 13.24 -9.65 5.36
N ASP A 31 12.05 -9.53 4.74
CA ASP A 31 10.94 -10.43 5.00
C ASP A 31 11.13 -11.86 4.45
N GLY A 32 11.84 -12.01 3.35
CA GLY A 32 12.04 -13.33 2.75
C GLY A 32 10.88 -13.83 1.89
N TRP A 33 10.15 -12.92 1.23
CA TRP A 33 9.04 -13.29 0.35
C TRP A 33 9.51 -14.04 -0.89
N SER A 34 8.86 -15.17 -1.20
CA SER A 34 8.89 -15.72 -2.54
C SER A 34 7.84 -15.00 -3.39
N VAL A 35 8.06 -14.95 -4.70
CA VAL A 35 7.07 -14.33 -5.61
C VAL A 35 5.75 -15.07 -5.53
N ALA A 36 5.77 -16.40 -5.39
CA ALA A 36 4.56 -17.20 -5.25
C ALA A 36 3.77 -16.83 -3.98
N ALA A 37 4.45 -16.62 -2.86
CA ALA A 37 3.80 -16.22 -1.62
C ALA A 37 3.20 -14.81 -1.73
N VAL A 38 3.88 -13.90 -2.41
CA VAL A 38 3.34 -12.55 -2.68
C VAL A 38 2.08 -12.64 -3.53
N ALA A 39 2.11 -13.45 -4.58
CA ALA A 39 0.95 -13.62 -5.48
C ALA A 39 -0.25 -14.16 -4.71
N GLU A 40 -0.03 -15.14 -3.84
CA GLU A 40 -1.09 -15.69 -2.98
C GLU A 40 -1.66 -14.63 -2.04
N ARG A 41 -0.80 -13.83 -1.43
CA ARG A 41 -1.21 -12.71 -0.56
C ARG A 41 -2.05 -11.69 -1.33
N PHE A 42 -1.61 -11.31 -2.53
CA PHE A 42 -2.30 -10.34 -3.37
C PHE A 42 -3.65 -10.89 -3.83
N GLU A 43 -3.71 -12.14 -4.22
CA GLU A 43 -4.96 -12.78 -4.60
C GLU A 43 -5.96 -12.74 -3.45
N SER A 44 -5.50 -13.07 -2.24
CA SER A 44 -6.35 -13.04 -1.05
C SER A 44 -6.92 -11.63 -0.80
N PHE A 45 -6.07 -10.61 -0.84
CA PHE A 45 -6.51 -9.24 -0.58
C PHE A 45 -7.43 -8.70 -1.67
N SER A 46 -7.17 -9.04 -2.93
CA SER A 46 -7.98 -8.54 -4.04
C SER A 46 -9.42 -9.09 -4.04
N LYS A 47 -9.71 -10.10 -3.21
CA LYS A 47 -11.05 -10.66 -3.05
C LYS A 47 -11.91 -9.88 -2.06
N TYR A 48 -11.35 -8.94 -1.30
CA TYR A 48 -12.17 -8.10 -0.42
C TYR A 48 -13.20 -7.33 -1.26
N PRO A 49 -14.48 -7.32 -0.83
CA PRO A 49 -15.52 -6.63 -1.62
C PRO A 49 -15.22 -5.16 -1.86
N THR A 50 -14.54 -4.49 -0.93
CA THR A 50 -14.20 -3.07 -1.04
C THR A 50 -12.72 -2.86 -1.36
N PHE A 51 -12.04 -3.87 -1.87
CA PHE A 51 -10.65 -3.74 -2.29
C PHE A 51 -10.50 -2.60 -3.30
N PHE A 52 -9.49 -1.76 -3.08
CA PHE A 52 -9.17 -0.68 -4.00
C PHE A 52 -7.68 -0.38 -3.90
N GLY A 53 -7.09 -0.04 -5.01
CA GLY A 53 -5.69 0.34 -5.03
C GLY A 53 -5.27 0.98 -6.32
N VAL A 54 -4.09 1.59 -6.27
CA VAL A 54 -3.48 2.28 -7.40
C VAL A 54 -2.06 1.76 -7.57
N GLY A 55 -1.70 1.45 -8.79
CA GLY A 55 -0.33 1.12 -9.18
C GLY A 55 0.30 2.26 -9.95
N HIS A 56 1.59 2.41 -9.80
CA HIS A 56 2.40 3.37 -10.56
C HIS A 56 3.29 2.59 -11.52
N ILE A 57 3.24 2.95 -12.79
CA ILE A 57 4.03 2.34 -13.86
C ILE A 57 4.98 3.40 -14.39
N MET A 58 6.27 3.07 -14.45
CA MET A 58 7.32 3.93 -14.99
C MET A 58 8.00 3.20 -16.13
N ASP A 59 7.90 3.75 -17.34
CA ASP A 59 8.46 3.13 -18.56
C ASP A 59 8.05 1.66 -18.69
N GLU A 60 6.75 1.40 -18.55
CA GLU A 60 6.12 0.07 -18.65
C GLU A 60 6.53 -0.91 -17.55
N THR A 61 7.24 -0.46 -16.52
CA THR A 61 7.66 -1.28 -15.38
C THR A 61 6.93 -0.86 -14.12
N PRO A 62 6.35 -1.82 -13.36
CA PRO A 62 5.77 -1.49 -12.04
C PRO A 62 6.81 -0.83 -11.14
N SER A 63 6.48 0.35 -10.62
CA SER A 63 7.39 1.14 -9.80
C SER A 63 6.82 1.52 -8.45
N GLY A 64 5.53 1.28 -8.23
CA GLY A 64 4.90 1.54 -6.94
C GLY A 64 3.52 0.95 -6.88
N LEU A 65 3.03 0.72 -5.67
CA LEU A 65 1.66 0.28 -5.43
C LEU A 65 1.17 0.79 -4.08
N ALA A 66 -0.14 0.97 -3.99
CA ALA A 66 -0.81 1.32 -2.74
C ALA A 66 -2.21 0.74 -2.80
N PHE A 67 -2.58 -0.11 -1.85
CA PHE A 67 -3.90 -0.73 -1.85
C PHE A 67 -4.37 -1.07 -0.45
N GLY A 68 -5.66 -1.30 -0.35
CA GLY A 68 -6.32 -1.73 0.87
C GLY A 68 -7.80 -1.92 0.62
N TRP A 69 -8.62 -1.60 1.60
CA TRP A 69 -10.05 -1.77 1.51
C TRP A 69 -10.76 -0.78 2.42
N SER A 70 -12.05 -0.58 2.13
CA SER A 70 -12.88 0.34 2.91
C SER A 70 -13.77 -0.45 3.86
N GLU A 71 -14.03 0.16 5.01
CA GLU A 71 -14.95 -0.36 6.02
C GLU A 71 -16.00 0.70 6.34
N ARG A 72 -17.24 0.26 6.53
CA ARG A 72 -18.31 1.15 6.96
C ARG A 72 -18.04 1.61 8.40
N TRP A 73 -18.04 2.91 8.61
CA TRP A 73 -18.08 3.53 9.93
C TRP A 73 -19.49 4.07 10.17
N VAL A 74 -19.72 4.72 11.29
CA VAL A 74 -21.07 5.12 11.71
C VAL A 74 -21.85 5.84 10.60
N ASP A 75 -21.28 6.90 10.04
CA ASP A 75 -21.90 7.74 9.02
C ASP A 75 -20.98 7.97 7.82
N ASP A 76 -19.95 7.16 7.68
CA ASP A 76 -18.89 7.36 6.71
C ASP A 76 -18.26 6.03 6.32
N TRP A 77 -17.30 6.08 5.41
CA TRP A 77 -16.46 4.95 5.03
C TRP A 77 -15.02 5.31 5.29
N HIS A 78 -14.28 4.41 5.90
CA HIS A 78 -12.86 4.57 6.17
C HIS A 78 -12.06 3.57 5.36
N PHE A 79 -10.93 4.02 4.80
CA PHE A 79 -10.05 3.16 4.02
C PHE A 79 -8.86 2.73 4.87
N HIS A 80 -8.58 1.43 4.86
CA HIS A 80 -7.37 0.88 5.47
C HIS A 80 -6.32 0.67 4.39
N LEU A 81 -5.31 1.53 4.39
CA LEU A 81 -4.17 1.37 3.50
C LEU A 81 -3.33 0.21 4.03
N LYS A 82 -3.45 -0.95 3.37
CA LYS A 82 -2.81 -2.18 3.84
C LYS A 82 -1.36 -2.28 3.40
N GLU A 83 -1.10 -1.96 2.13
CA GLU A 83 0.23 -2.08 1.57
C GLU A 83 0.55 -0.84 0.73
N MET A 84 1.78 -0.38 0.86
CA MET A 84 2.32 0.66 -0.02
C MET A 84 3.82 0.48 -0.13
N CYS A 85 4.32 0.52 -1.36
CA CYS A 85 5.75 0.53 -1.60
C CYS A 85 6.08 1.21 -2.91
N VAL A 86 7.33 1.67 -3.01
CA VAL A 86 7.87 2.31 -4.20
C VAL A 86 9.22 1.65 -4.50
N ALA A 87 9.47 1.35 -5.77
CA ALA A 87 10.72 0.73 -6.19
C ALA A 87 11.92 1.58 -5.75
N PRO A 88 13.04 0.95 -5.36
CA PRO A 88 14.22 1.69 -4.89
C PRO A 88 14.71 2.76 -5.86
N ASN A 89 14.67 2.48 -7.15
CA ASN A 89 15.09 3.45 -8.18
C ASN A 89 14.11 4.60 -8.38
N ALA A 90 12.92 4.51 -7.80
CA ALA A 90 11.91 5.57 -7.86
C ALA A 90 11.77 6.30 -6.52
N GLN A 91 12.45 5.84 -5.47
CA GLN A 91 12.41 6.49 -4.17
C GLN A 91 13.18 7.81 -4.20
N ARG A 92 12.82 8.71 -3.28
CA ARG A 92 13.44 10.04 -3.12
C ARG A 92 13.28 10.96 -4.33
N GLN A 93 12.38 10.61 -5.27
CA GLN A 93 12.05 11.44 -6.42
C GLN A 93 10.63 11.99 -6.33
N GLY A 94 9.99 11.83 -5.17
CA GLY A 94 8.63 12.31 -4.95
C GLY A 94 7.53 11.38 -5.49
N PHE A 95 7.87 10.22 -6.02
CA PHE A 95 6.86 9.30 -6.57
C PHE A 95 5.96 8.70 -5.49
N GLY A 96 6.49 8.46 -4.28
CA GLY A 96 5.68 7.99 -3.16
C GLY A 96 4.58 8.98 -2.80
N GLY A 97 4.93 10.26 -2.71
CA GLY A 97 3.95 11.32 -2.46
C GLY A 97 2.91 11.43 -3.55
N LYS A 98 3.34 11.31 -4.81
CA LYS A 98 2.41 11.34 -5.95
C LYS A 98 1.47 10.14 -5.94
N LEU A 99 1.98 8.96 -5.64
CA LEU A 99 1.17 7.74 -5.56
C LEU A 99 0.12 7.85 -4.45
N LEU A 100 0.54 8.28 -3.27
CA LEU A 100 -0.38 8.44 -2.14
C LEU A 100 -1.43 9.51 -2.44
N SER A 101 -1.02 10.63 -3.04
CA SER A 101 -1.95 11.69 -3.42
C SER A 101 -2.96 11.19 -4.46
N GLU A 102 -2.52 10.40 -5.43
CA GLU A 102 -3.42 9.83 -6.44
C GLU A 102 -4.44 8.89 -5.78
N LEU A 103 -3.98 8.04 -4.86
CA LEU A 103 -4.88 7.19 -4.11
C LEU A 103 -5.91 8.01 -3.35
N GLU A 104 -5.46 9.01 -2.60
CA GLU A 104 -6.34 9.85 -1.78
C GLU A 104 -7.39 10.58 -2.64
N GLN A 105 -6.98 11.10 -3.79
CA GLN A 105 -7.91 11.79 -4.69
C GLN A 105 -9.01 10.85 -5.19
N ARG A 106 -8.63 9.64 -5.54
CA ARG A 106 -9.62 8.63 -5.98
C ARG A 106 -10.55 8.21 -4.85
N LEU A 107 -10.03 8.09 -3.63
CA LEU A 107 -10.85 7.76 -2.46
C LEU A 107 -11.83 8.88 -2.13
N ILE A 108 -11.42 10.13 -2.24
CA ILE A 108 -12.31 11.27 -2.07
C ILE A 108 -13.48 11.17 -3.05
N GLY A 109 -13.20 10.81 -4.29
CA GLY A 109 -14.24 10.61 -5.30
C GLY A 109 -15.22 9.50 -4.98
N GLN A 110 -14.83 8.56 -4.10
CA GLN A 110 -15.69 7.46 -3.63
C GLN A 110 -16.42 7.80 -2.32
N GLY A 111 -16.24 9.00 -1.79
CA GLY A 111 -16.87 9.38 -0.53
C GLY A 111 -16.16 8.87 0.72
N ILE A 112 -14.89 8.49 0.60
CA ILE A 112 -14.10 8.03 1.74
C ILE A 112 -13.64 9.25 2.55
N GLY A 113 -13.91 9.23 3.86
CA GLY A 113 -13.61 10.36 4.73
C GLY A 113 -12.30 10.26 5.49
N ARG A 114 -11.68 9.08 5.55
CA ARG A 114 -10.46 8.90 6.33
C ARG A 114 -9.66 7.69 5.83
N VAL A 115 -8.34 7.81 5.92
CA VAL A 115 -7.42 6.72 5.63
C VAL A 115 -6.67 6.35 6.90
N PHE A 116 -6.64 5.07 7.23
CA PHE A 116 -5.86 4.50 8.33
C PHE A 116 -4.73 3.65 7.76
N LEU A 117 -3.61 3.62 8.46
CA LEU A 117 -2.52 2.70 8.13
C LEU A 117 -1.72 2.36 9.39
N GLU A 118 -0.96 1.29 9.31
CA GLU A 118 0.01 0.91 10.33
C GLU A 118 1.41 0.96 9.73
N THR A 119 2.36 1.47 10.49
CA THR A 119 3.76 1.53 10.07
C THR A 119 4.66 1.40 11.29
N GLY A 120 5.92 1.08 11.09
CA GLY A 120 6.87 0.95 12.18
C GLY A 120 7.11 2.28 12.89
N LYS A 121 7.25 2.23 14.21
CA LYS A 121 7.41 3.42 15.06
C LYS A 121 8.61 4.29 14.68
N SER A 122 9.71 3.67 14.29
CA SER A 122 10.99 4.35 14.07
C SER A 122 11.53 4.03 12.69
N THR A 123 10.69 4.14 11.67
CA THR A 123 11.05 3.82 10.29
C THR A 123 11.00 5.07 9.42
N PRO A 124 11.75 5.10 8.31
CA PRO A 124 11.62 6.17 7.32
C PRO A 124 10.19 6.31 6.78
N ALA A 125 9.45 5.20 6.70
CA ALA A 125 8.07 5.21 6.24
C ALA A 125 7.19 6.08 7.13
N ARG A 126 7.37 6.02 8.45
CA ARG A 126 6.62 6.87 9.38
C ARG A 126 6.84 8.35 9.08
N ASN A 127 8.09 8.75 8.88
CA ASN A 127 8.42 10.14 8.55
C ASN A 127 7.76 10.56 7.24
N PHE A 128 7.76 9.67 6.25
CA PHE A 128 7.10 9.92 4.98
C PHE A 128 5.60 10.20 5.19
N TYR A 129 4.91 9.33 5.91
CA TYR A 129 3.47 9.50 6.15
C TYR A 129 3.16 10.76 6.94
N GLU A 130 3.97 11.08 7.94
CA GLU A 130 3.77 12.30 8.73
C GLU A 130 3.91 13.56 7.86
N LYS A 131 4.84 13.56 6.93
CA LYS A 131 4.99 14.66 5.96
C LYS A 131 3.79 14.78 5.03
N GLN A 132 3.07 13.68 4.81
CA GLN A 132 1.86 13.67 4.00
C GLN A 132 0.60 14.03 4.80
N GLY A 133 0.75 14.39 6.07
CA GLY A 133 -0.35 14.82 6.91
C GLY A 133 -0.95 13.74 7.81
N TYR A 134 -0.39 12.55 7.81
CA TYR A 134 -0.85 11.47 8.68
C TYR A 134 -0.34 11.70 10.10
N ARG A 135 -1.15 11.32 11.08
CA ARG A 135 -0.84 11.52 12.50
C ARG A 135 -0.99 10.22 13.27
N GLN A 136 -0.13 10.03 14.26
CA GLN A 136 -0.19 8.85 15.12
C GLN A 136 -1.48 8.87 15.94
N LEU A 137 -2.13 7.71 16.00
CA LEU A 137 -3.30 7.48 16.83
C LEU A 137 -2.88 6.94 18.20
N SER A 138 -3.82 6.99 19.15
CA SER A 138 -3.63 6.44 20.51
C SER A 138 -3.91 4.94 20.58
N LEU A 139 -3.62 4.24 19.50
CA LEU A 139 -3.86 2.81 19.39
C LEU A 139 -2.53 2.06 19.39
N VAL A 140 -2.57 0.82 19.88
CA VAL A 140 -1.42 -0.08 19.82
C VAL A 140 -1.83 -1.37 19.12
N SER A 141 -0.88 -1.97 18.40
CA SER A 141 -1.07 -3.29 17.81
C SER A 141 -0.62 -4.35 18.82
N LEU A 142 -1.42 -5.38 18.98
CA LEU A 142 -1.08 -6.52 19.83
C LEU A 142 -1.10 -7.78 18.99
N SER A 143 -0.18 -8.70 19.28
CA SER A 143 -0.15 -9.98 18.59
C SER A 143 0.17 -11.11 19.55
N LYS A 144 -0.25 -12.31 19.17
CA LYS A 144 0.06 -13.53 19.94
C LYS A 144 0.24 -14.67 18.95
N ALA A 145 1.32 -15.42 19.11
CA ALA A 145 1.47 -16.67 18.39
C ALA A 145 0.45 -17.67 18.93
N ILE A 146 -0.27 -18.33 18.02
CA ILE A 146 -1.23 -19.36 18.40
C ILE A 146 -0.60 -20.70 18.08
N GLU A 147 -0.45 -21.51 19.12
CA GLU A 147 0.15 -22.84 19.01
C GLU A 147 -0.93 -23.91 19.16
N ALA A 148 -0.75 -24.99 18.42
CA ALA A 148 -1.65 -26.14 18.51
C ALA A 148 -1.40 -26.94 19.80
#